data_8f1a4cecc4636ef9e0e248525fdc6461
#
_entry.id   8f1a4cecc4636ef9e0e248525fdc6461
#
_cell.length_a   1.000
_cell.length_b   1.000
_cell.length_c   1.000
_cell.angle_alpha   90.00
_cell.angle_beta   90.00
_cell.angle_gamma   90.00
#
_symmetry.space_group_name_H-M   'P 1'
#
loop_
_entity.id
_entity.type
_entity.pdbx_description
1 polymer ?
#
loop_
_entity_poly.entity_id
_entity_poly.type
_entity_poly.pdbx_seq_one_letter_code
_entity_poly.pdbx_strand_id
1 'polypeptide(L)'
;MHKPPSDKLKCNQADEVRAFIFGGYCPNCAQFDEDKLSANPHPPLFVLYSLIIRQFKSFYRTFDGDLILALVMCEIWQYNIGRYLDRAGSENASAVLGDSDNRQKLLPACNAYSLSQVLGVPSETVRRKVRKLIDKGWVWRSEDGELISTLEFENQYPTEVTVEAMREFLSSARHIEAILGSK
;
A
#
# COMPACT_ATOMS: atom_id res chain seq x y z
N MET A 1 44.07 9.72 -14.05
CA MET A 1 42.67 9.27 -14.20
C MET A 1 42.27 8.56 -12.92
N HIS A 2 41.61 9.24 -12.02
CA HIS A 2 41.15 8.70 -10.75
C HIS A 2 39.67 8.29 -10.96
N LYS A 3 39.41 6.99 -10.85
CA LYS A 3 38.09 6.40 -10.85
C LYS A 3 37.47 6.71 -9.48
N PRO A 4 36.32 7.38 -9.38
CA PRO A 4 35.68 7.59 -8.07
C PRO A 4 35.25 6.24 -7.48
N PRO A 5 35.30 6.07 -6.16
CA PRO A 5 34.85 4.83 -5.52
C PRO A 5 33.35 4.70 -5.70
N SER A 6 32.93 3.52 -6.12
CA SER A 6 31.53 3.10 -6.17
C SER A 6 31.06 2.85 -4.73
N ASP A 7 30.82 3.90 -3.97
CA ASP A 7 29.97 3.83 -2.79
C ASP A 7 28.54 3.65 -3.29
N LYS A 8 28.13 2.41 -3.44
CA LYS A 8 26.71 2.04 -3.48
C LYS A 8 26.15 2.49 -2.13
N LEU A 9 25.56 3.67 -2.09
CA LEU A 9 24.77 4.13 -0.94
C LEU A 9 23.74 3.02 -0.68
N LYS A 10 24.01 2.22 0.35
CA LYS A 10 23.05 1.22 0.83
C LYS A 10 21.84 2.00 1.30
N CYS A 11 20.73 1.81 0.62
CA CYS A 11 19.47 2.36 1.08
C CYS A 11 19.24 1.88 2.51
N ASN A 12 18.96 2.81 3.43
CA ASN A 12 18.63 2.46 4.79
C ASN A 12 17.18 1.93 4.79
N GLN A 13 16.94 0.76 5.36
CA GLN A 13 15.62 0.13 5.39
C GLN A 13 14.53 1.04 5.98
N ALA A 14 14.89 1.92 6.92
CA ALA A 14 13.97 2.91 7.48
C ALA A 14 13.57 3.99 6.47
N ASP A 15 14.51 4.44 5.63
CA ASP A 15 14.22 5.46 4.59
C ASP A 15 13.39 4.87 3.45
N GLU A 16 13.56 3.58 3.13
CA GLU A 16 12.74 2.87 2.15
C GLU A 16 11.28 2.78 2.59
N VAL A 17 11.05 2.33 3.82
CA VAL A 17 9.69 2.22 4.39
C VAL A 17 9.02 3.59 4.45
N ARG A 18 9.76 4.62 4.87
CA ARG A 18 9.24 5.99 4.97
C ARG A 18 8.88 6.57 3.61
N ALA A 19 9.74 6.40 2.60
CA ALA A 19 9.46 6.83 1.23
C ALA A 19 8.19 6.15 0.69
N PHE A 20 8.05 4.85 0.92
CA PHE A 20 6.88 4.08 0.47
C PHE A 20 5.58 4.53 1.14
N ILE A 21 5.59 4.76 2.47
CA ILE A 21 4.42 5.22 3.26
C ILE A 21 3.90 6.57 2.77
N PHE A 22 4.80 7.47 2.33
CA PHE A 22 4.42 8.80 1.87
C PHE A 22 4.25 8.91 0.33
N GLY A 23 4.08 7.78 -0.36
CA GLY A 23 3.85 7.74 -1.81
C GLY A 23 5.08 8.06 -2.65
N GLY A 24 6.26 8.01 -2.04
CA GLY A 24 7.54 8.15 -2.72
C GLY A 24 8.13 6.80 -3.17
N TYR A 25 9.22 6.89 -3.89
CA TYR A 25 10.08 5.74 -4.20
C TYR A 25 11.51 6.06 -3.79
N CYS A 26 12.29 5.05 -3.43
CA CYS A 26 13.71 5.23 -3.19
C CYS A 26 14.45 5.28 -4.54
N PRO A 27 15.02 6.44 -4.94
CA PRO A 27 15.70 6.56 -6.22
C PRO A 27 16.90 5.61 -6.36
N ASN A 28 17.49 5.20 -5.23
CA ASN A 28 18.66 4.32 -5.22
C ASN A 28 18.31 2.83 -5.32
N CYS A 29 17.07 2.45 -4.97
CA CYS A 29 16.63 1.06 -4.96
C CYS A 29 15.96 0.62 -6.28
N ALA A 30 15.49 1.58 -7.06
CA ALA A 30 14.75 1.34 -8.31
C ALA A 30 15.54 1.85 -9.53
N GLN A 31 16.84 1.58 -9.58
CA GLN A 31 17.66 1.94 -10.73
C GLN A 31 17.51 0.92 -11.84
N PHE A 32 17.19 1.39 -13.03
CA PHE A 32 17.11 0.58 -14.25
C PHE A 32 17.64 1.37 -15.45
N ASP A 33 17.84 0.71 -16.56
CA ASP A 33 18.31 1.31 -17.79
C ASP A 33 17.14 1.98 -18.54
N GLU A 34 17.05 3.31 -18.41
CA GLU A 34 16.01 4.12 -19.06
C GLU A 34 16.10 4.09 -20.59
N ASP A 35 17.30 3.92 -21.14
CA ASP A 35 17.50 3.83 -22.59
C ASP A 35 16.90 2.52 -23.12
N LYS A 36 17.04 1.41 -22.39
CA LYS A 36 16.38 0.14 -22.72
C LYS A 36 14.87 0.24 -22.66
N LEU A 37 14.33 0.91 -21.64
CA LEU A 37 12.89 1.15 -21.54
C LEU A 37 12.39 1.97 -22.73
N SER A 38 13.11 3.04 -23.09
CA SER A 38 12.75 3.91 -24.20
C SER A 38 12.84 3.20 -25.54
N ALA A 39 13.83 2.32 -25.72
CA ALA A 39 14.01 1.56 -26.94
C ALA A 39 12.93 0.46 -27.15
N ASN A 40 12.49 -0.18 -26.07
CA ASN A 40 11.48 -1.25 -26.14
C ASN A 40 10.60 -1.26 -24.87
N PRO A 41 9.57 -0.39 -24.77
CA PRO A 41 8.75 -0.27 -23.58
C PRO A 41 7.74 -1.40 -23.38
N HIS A 42 7.37 -2.14 -24.45
CA HIS A 42 6.25 -3.07 -24.41
C HIS A 42 6.43 -4.25 -23.44
N PRO A 43 7.56 -4.98 -23.40
CA PRO A 43 7.70 -6.11 -22.50
C PRO A 43 7.62 -5.73 -21.01
N PRO A 44 8.35 -4.72 -20.49
CA PRO A 44 8.23 -4.36 -19.08
C PRO A 44 6.85 -3.79 -18.74
N LEU A 45 6.23 -3.00 -19.62
CA LEU A 45 4.87 -2.49 -19.41
C LEU A 45 3.84 -3.63 -19.41
N PHE A 46 3.99 -4.66 -20.25
CA PHE A 46 3.10 -5.81 -20.23
C PHE A 46 3.15 -6.55 -18.89
N VAL A 47 4.33 -6.76 -18.32
CA VAL A 47 4.50 -7.39 -17.00
C VAL A 47 3.84 -6.52 -15.91
N LEU A 48 4.13 -5.22 -15.92
CA LEU A 48 3.56 -4.26 -14.96
C LEU A 48 2.02 -4.23 -15.00
N TYR A 49 1.46 -4.03 -16.19
CA TYR A 49 -0.01 -3.96 -16.34
C TYR A 49 -0.69 -5.30 -16.05
N SER A 50 -0.04 -6.42 -16.34
CA SER A 50 -0.56 -7.73 -15.99
C SER A 50 -0.69 -7.89 -14.47
N LEU A 51 0.29 -7.44 -13.71
CA LEU A 51 0.23 -7.42 -12.25
C LEU A 51 -0.90 -6.51 -11.76
N ILE A 52 -0.95 -5.26 -12.24
CA ILE A 52 -1.98 -4.28 -11.86
C ILE A 52 -3.38 -4.83 -12.11
N ILE A 53 -3.65 -5.40 -13.29
CA ILE A 53 -4.96 -5.95 -13.62
C ILE A 53 -5.33 -7.12 -12.70
N ARG A 54 -4.38 -7.98 -12.32
CA ARG A 54 -4.64 -9.06 -11.36
C ARG A 54 -5.03 -8.52 -9.99
N GLN A 55 -4.34 -7.49 -9.50
CA GLN A 55 -4.69 -6.83 -8.23
C GLN A 55 -6.06 -6.17 -8.29
N PHE A 56 -6.38 -5.44 -9.36
CA PHE A 56 -7.72 -4.86 -9.55
C PHE A 56 -8.82 -5.91 -9.58
N LYS A 57 -8.61 -7.07 -10.22
CA LYS A 57 -9.57 -8.18 -10.21
C LYS A 57 -9.77 -8.75 -8.82
N SER A 58 -8.71 -8.84 -8.00
CA SER A 58 -8.79 -9.28 -6.61
C SER A 58 -9.64 -8.31 -5.79
N PHE A 59 -9.34 -7.01 -5.85
CA PHE A 59 -10.14 -5.97 -5.18
C PHE A 59 -11.60 -5.98 -5.66
N TYR A 60 -11.83 -6.08 -6.96
CA TYR A 60 -13.19 -6.13 -7.52
C TYR A 60 -14.02 -7.26 -6.91
N ARG A 61 -13.43 -8.43 -6.72
CA ARG A 61 -14.10 -9.58 -6.10
C ARG A 61 -14.34 -9.37 -4.61
N THR A 62 -13.33 -8.91 -3.87
CA THR A 62 -13.41 -8.70 -2.41
C THR A 62 -14.43 -7.63 -2.03
N PHE A 63 -14.60 -6.62 -2.87
CA PHE A 63 -15.48 -5.48 -2.60
C PHE A 63 -16.80 -5.51 -3.42
N ASP A 64 -17.21 -6.67 -3.92
CA ASP A 64 -18.45 -6.86 -4.66
C ASP A 64 -18.62 -5.88 -5.85
N GLY A 65 -17.54 -5.61 -6.56
CA GLY A 65 -17.50 -4.69 -7.68
C GLY A 65 -17.38 -3.20 -7.31
N ASP A 66 -17.38 -2.87 -6.02
CA ASP A 66 -17.34 -1.47 -5.54
C ASP A 66 -15.88 -0.98 -5.37
N LEU A 67 -15.23 -0.60 -6.47
CA LEU A 67 -13.83 -0.12 -6.44
C LEU A 67 -13.64 1.15 -5.62
N ILE A 68 -14.64 2.02 -5.53
CA ILE A 68 -14.55 3.21 -4.65
C ILE A 68 -14.57 2.78 -3.18
N LEU A 69 -15.35 1.75 -2.83
CA LEU A 69 -15.33 1.18 -1.49
C LEU A 69 -13.94 0.61 -1.16
N ALA A 70 -13.33 -0.10 -2.13
CA ALA A 70 -11.98 -0.63 -2.00
C ALA A 70 -10.96 0.49 -1.76
N LEU A 71 -10.97 1.55 -2.58
CA LEU A 71 -10.05 2.68 -2.42
C LEU A 71 -10.20 3.37 -1.06
N VAL A 72 -11.44 3.62 -0.61
CA VAL A 72 -11.68 4.23 0.70
C VAL A 72 -11.16 3.35 1.83
N MET A 73 -11.36 2.02 1.75
CA MET A 73 -10.86 1.10 2.77
C MET A 73 -9.34 1.04 2.79
N CYS A 74 -8.71 0.90 1.62
CA CYS A 74 -7.26 0.85 1.51
C CYS A 74 -6.61 2.14 2.02
N GLU A 75 -7.19 3.30 1.74
CA GLU A 75 -6.68 4.59 2.23
C GLU A 75 -6.77 4.71 3.75
N ILE A 76 -7.90 4.28 4.36
CA ILE A 76 -8.04 4.23 5.82
C ILE A 76 -6.96 3.31 6.42
N TRP A 77 -6.83 2.10 5.89
CA TRP A 77 -5.86 1.12 6.36
C TRP A 77 -4.42 1.63 6.22
N GLN A 78 -4.06 2.16 5.05
CA GLN A 78 -2.74 2.70 4.78
C GLN A 78 -2.41 3.87 5.71
N TYR A 79 -3.36 4.77 5.95
CA TYR A 79 -3.16 5.88 6.87
C TYR A 79 -2.92 5.39 8.31
N ASN A 80 -3.77 4.51 8.83
CA ASN A 80 -3.66 4.01 10.19
C ASN A 80 -2.36 3.24 10.40
N ILE A 81 -2.10 2.23 9.57
CA ILE A 81 -0.94 1.35 9.71
C ILE A 81 0.35 2.06 9.34
N GLY A 82 0.36 2.78 8.21
CA GLY A 82 1.54 3.48 7.74
C GLY A 82 2.04 4.53 8.72
N ARG A 83 1.15 5.36 9.26
CA ARG A 83 1.50 6.35 10.29
C ARG A 83 1.95 5.72 11.60
N TYR A 84 1.38 4.58 11.98
CA TYR A 84 1.84 3.84 13.13
C TYR A 84 3.27 3.32 12.91
N LEU A 85 3.54 2.67 11.79
CA LEU A 85 4.87 2.13 11.47
C LEU A 85 5.94 3.23 11.36
N ASP A 86 5.60 4.40 10.83
CA ASP A 86 6.52 5.55 10.78
C ASP A 86 6.93 6.04 12.18
N ARG A 87 6.02 5.96 13.16
CA ARG A 87 6.26 6.44 14.53
C ARG A 87 6.92 5.39 15.42
N ALA A 88 6.46 4.16 15.36
CA ALA A 88 6.80 3.10 16.31
C ALA A 88 7.84 2.11 15.76
N GLY A 89 8.12 2.15 14.46
CA GLY A 89 8.91 1.12 13.79
C GLY A 89 8.16 -0.21 13.65
N SER A 90 8.78 -1.18 12.97
CA SER A 90 8.16 -2.48 12.69
C SER A 90 8.34 -3.52 13.81
N GLU A 91 9.27 -3.31 14.74
CA GLU A 91 9.68 -4.34 15.72
C GLU A 91 8.55 -4.80 16.66
N ASN A 92 7.65 -3.89 17.06
CA ASN A 92 6.52 -4.20 17.94
C ASN A 92 5.16 -4.13 17.22
N ALA A 93 5.15 -4.00 15.92
CA ALA A 93 3.93 -3.80 15.14
C ALA A 93 2.93 -4.96 15.33
N SER A 94 3.40 -6.20 15.35
CA SER A 94 2.53 -7.38 15.46
C SER A 94 1.72 -7.40 16.75
N ALA A 95 2.28 -6.95 17.88
CA ALA A 95 1.59 -6.93 19.18
C ALA A 95 0.44 -5.90 19.19
N VAL A 96 0.62 -4.74 18.56
CA VAL A 96 -0.40 -3.69 18.46
C VAL A 96 -1.43 -4.00 17.39
N LEU A 97 -0.94 -4.43 16.23
CA LEU A 97 -1.80 -4.66 15.07
C LEU A 97 -2.66 -5.91 15.20
N GLY A 98 -2.25 -6.88 16.01
CA GLY A 98 -3.01 -8.11 16.30
C GLY A 98 -4.06 -7.99 17.40
N ASP A 99 -4.21 -6.82 18.05
CA ASP A 99 -5.15 -6.61 19.14
C ASP A 99 -6.09 -5.43 18.86
N SER A 100 -7.40 -5.67 18.97
CA SER A 100 -8.44 -4.68 18.65
C SER A 100 -8.44 -3.47 19.58
N ASP A 101 -8.19 -3.68 20.87
CA ASP A 101 -8.18 -2.60 21.86
C ASP A 101 -6.95 -1.71 21.68
N ASN A 102 -5.80 -2.32 21.37
CA ASN A 102 -4.57 -1.58 21.07
C ASN A 102 -4.71 -0.78 19.78
N ARG A 103 -5.36 -1.30 18.76
CA ARG A 103 -5.64 -0.56 17.52
C ARG A 103 -6.40 0.72 17.78
N GLN A 104 -7.50 0.66 18.52
CA GLN A 104 -8.33 1.83 18.84
C GLN A 104 -7.57 2.90 19.63
N LYS A 105 -6.63 2.49 20.49
CA LYS A 105 -5.87 3.39 21.36
C LYS A 105 -4.63 3.99 20.71
N LEU A 106 -3.97 3.23 19.82
CA LEU A 106 -2.61 3.54 19.37
C LEU A 106 -2.52 3.88 17.88
N LEU A 107 -3.47 3.41 17.05
CA LEU A 107 -3.43 3.75 15.64
C LEU A 107 -3.86 5.20 15.40
N PRO A 108 -3.10 5.95 14.59
CA PRO A 108 -3.54 7.26 14.13
C PRO A 108 -4.83 7.13 13.32
N ALA A 109 -5.84 7.88 13.71
CA ALA A 109 -7.13 7.88 13.04
C ALA A 109 -7.20 8.93 11.93
N CYS A 110 -7.98 8.67 10.90
CA CYS A 110 -8.30 9.62 9.83
C CYS A 110 -9.79 9.99 9.87
N ASN A 111 -10.22 10.90 9.01
CA ASN A 111 -11.62 11.28 8.89
C ASN A 111 -12.09 11.31 7.43
N ALA A 112 -13.40 11.26 7.23
CA ALA A 112 -14.01 11.20 5.90
C ALA A 112 -13.70 12.42 5.03
N TYR A 113 -13.46 13.58 5.62
CA TYR A 113 -13.11 14.79 4.87
C TYR A 113 -11.69 14.65 4.28
N SER A 114 -10.70 14.30 5.10
CA SER A 114 -9.33 14.10 4.63
C SER A 114 -9.27 13.03 3.52
N LEU A 115 -9.99 11.92 3.68
CA LEU A 115 -10.10 10.88 2.66
C LEU A 115 -10.67 11.42 1.35
N SER A 116 -11.68 12.30 1.39
CA SER A 116 -12.26 12.88 0.18
C SER A 116 -11.26 13.77 -0.56
N GLN A 117 -10.40 14.48 0.16
CA GLN A 117 -9.35 15.31 -0.44
C GLN A 117 -8.25 14.47 -1.10
N VAL A 118 -7.76 13.45 -0.39
CA VAL A 118 -6.70 12.57 -0.91
C VAL A 118 -7.16 11.77 -2.12
N LEU A 119 -8.37 11.20 -2.07
CA LEU A 119 -8.91 10.37 -3.14
C LEU A 119 -9.49 11.17 -4.32
N GLY A 120 -9.71 12.48 -4.18
CA GLY A 120 -10.43 13.28 -5.18
C GLY A 120 -11.88 12.83 -5.39
N VAL A 121 -12.48 12.18 -4.38
CA VAL A 121 -13.85 11.66 -4.43
C VAL A 121 -14.76 12.57 -3.62
N PRO A 122 -15.98 12.90 -4.12
CA PRO A 122 -16.92 13.75 -3.39
C PRO A 122 -17.17 13.25 -1.96
N SER A 123 -17.14 14.16 -0.98
CA SER A 123 -17.21 13.82 0.45
C SER A 123 -18.46 13.03 0.83
N GLU A 124 -19.60 13.28 0.20
CA GLU A 124 -20.81 12.49 0.43
C GLU A 124 -20.67 11.05 -0.08
N THR A 125 -19.96 10.85 -1.19
CA THR A 125 -19.64 9.50 -1.68
C THR A 125 -18.75 8.79 -0.67
N VAL A 126 -17.69 9.44 -0.17
CA VAL A 126 -16.81 8.88 0.87
C VAL A 126 -17.60 8.53 2.13
N ARG A 127 -18.45 9.43 2.63
CA ARG A 127 -19.29 9.18 3.82
C ARG A 127 -20.19 7.96 3.64
N ARG A 128 -20.80 7.81 2.46
CA ARG A 128 -21.62 6.64 2.15
C ARG A 128 -20.81 5.35 2.11
N LYS A 129 -19.58 5.38 1.58
CA LYS A 129 -18.68 4.22 1.59
C LYS A 129 -18.20 3.87 3.00
N VAL A 130 -17.85 4.88 3.80
CA VAL A 130 -17.48 4.69 5.21
C VAL A 130 -18.61 4.03 6.00
N ARG A 131 -19.87 4.43 5.81
CA ARG A 131 -21.02 3.75 6.46
C ARG A 131 -21.04 2.26 6.09
N LYS A 132 -20.90 1.92 4.81
CA LYS A 132 -20.86 0.51 4.37
C LYS A 132 -19.69 -0.27 5.00
N LEU A 133 -18.53 0.37 5.20
CA LEU A 133 -17.38 -0.26 5.85
C LEU A 133 -17.63 -0.49 7.34
N ILE A 134 -18.30 0.45 8.01
CA ILE A 134 -18.72 0.30 9.40
C ILE A 134 -19.76 -0.83 9.52
N ASP A 135 -20.76 -0.88 8.63
CA ASP A 135 -21.78 -1.93 8.60
C ASP A 135 -21.17 -3.34 8.37
N LYS A 136 -20.06 -3.42 7.62
CA LYS A 136 -19.28 -4.65 7.44
C LYS A 136 -18.37 -4.99 8.65
N GLY A 137 -18.24 -4.10 9.62
CA GLY A 137 -17.33 -4.25 10.75
C GLY A 137 -15.85 -4.00 10.39
N TRP A 138 -15.55 -3.51 9.20
CA TRP A 138 -14.18 -3.31 8.71
C TRP A 138 -13.54 -2.01 9.19
N VAL A 139 -14.37 -1.06 9.61
CA VAL A 139 -13.96 0.23 10.15
C VAL A 139 -14.70 0.50 11.44
N TRP A 140 -13.96 0.86 12.47
CA TRP A 140 -14.50 1.42 13.70
C TRP A 140 -14.53 2.94 13.59
N ARG A 141 -15.55 3.57 14.15
CA ARG A 141 -15.71 5.03 14.19
C ARG A 141 -15.86 5.50 15.60
N SER A 142 -15.01 6.46 16.02
CA SER A 142 -15.12 7.12 17.33
C SER A 142 -16.32 8.07 17.42
N GLU A 143 -16.63 8.54 18.61
CA GLU A 143 -17.65 9.57 18.85
C GLU A 143 -17.32 10.88 18.10
N ASP A 144 -16.04 11.22 17.98
CA ASP A 144 -15.55 12.39 17.25
C ASP A 144 -15.54 12.20 15.72
N GLY A 145 -15.95 11.02 15.24
CA GLY A 145 -16.06 10.71 13.83
C GLY A 145 -14.76 10.23 13.18
N GLU A 146 -13.75 9.94 13.96
CA GLU A 146 -12.48 9.37 13.52
C GLU A 146 -12.62 7.89 13.12
N LEU A 147 -11.80 7.44 12.15
CA LEU A 147 -11.91 6.14 11.50
C LEU A 147 -10.65 5.33 11.72
N ILE A 148 -10.83 4.11 12.18
CA ILE A 148 -9.75 3.13 12.38
C ILE A 148 -10.15 1.80 11.72
N SER A 149 -9.23 1.22 10.95
CA SER A 149 -9.40 -0.11 10.36
C SER A 149 -9.38 -1.19 11.43
N THR A 150 -10.26 -2.17 11.31
CA THR A 150 -10.39 -3.29 12.26
C THR A 150 -9.60 -4.51 11.78
N LEU A 151 -9.43 -5.49 12.65
CA LEU A 151 -8.89 -6.81 12.29
C LEU A 151 -9.80 -7.57 11.34
N GLU A 152 -11.11 -7.33 11.38
CA GLU A 152 -12.08 -7.99 10.51
C GLU A 152 -11.79 -7.74 9.03
N PHE A 153 -11.28 -6.56 8.68
CA PHE A 153 -10.84 -6.28 7.32
C PHE A 153 -9.65 -7.15 6.92
N GLU A 154 -8.65 -7.25 7.78
CA GLU A 154 -7.45 -8.05 7.49
C GLU A 154 -7.76 -9.54 7.40
N ASN A 155 -8.70 -10.03 8.20
CA ASN A 155 -9.19 -11.42 8.16
C ASN A 155 -9.91 -11.77 6.86
N GLN A 156 -10.31 -10.78 6.03
CA GLN A 156 -10.85 -11.03 4.68
C GLN A 156 -9.76 -11.49 3.70
N TYR A 157 -8.48 -11.32 4.05
CA TYR A 157 -7.36 -11.75 3.22
C TYR A 157 -6.67 -12.95 3.88
N PRO A 158 -7.02 -14.18 3.53
CA PRO A 158 -6.30 -15.36 4.00
C PRO A 158 -4.80 -15.24 3.74
N THR A 159 -4.00 -15.76 4.64
CA THR A 159 -2.54 -15.69 4.54
C THR A 159 -2.03 -16.20 3.18
N GLU A 160 -2.67 -17.26 2.65
CA GLU A 160 -2.35 -17.85 1.35
C GLU A 160 -2.50 -16.85 0.21
N VAL A 161 -3.58 -16.04 0.22
CA VAL A 161 -3.83 -14.99 -0.79
C VAL A 161 -2.77 -13.90 -0.70
N THR A 162 -2.41 -13.51 0.51
CA THR A 162 -1.35 -12.50 0.74
C THR A 162 0.02 -13.01 0.28
N VAL A 163 0.36 -14.26 0.60
CA VAL A 163 1.61 -14.90 0.17
C VAL A 163 1.67 -15.00 -1.36
N GLU A 164 0.57 -15.38 -2.02
CA GLU A 164 0.52 -15.47 -3.47
C GLU A 164 0.68 -14.10 -4.13
N ALA A 165 0.01 -13.07 -3.62
CA ALA A 165 0.16 -11.70 -4.09
C ALA A 165 1.61 -11.20 -3.96
N MET A 166 2.28 -11.51 -2.85
CA MET A 166 3.70 -11.19 -2.65
C MET A 166 4.61 -11.93 -3.64
N ARG A 167 4.35 -13.22 -3.91
CA ARG A 167 5.09 -13.99 -4.91
C ARG A 167 4.93 -13.41 -6.31
N GLU A 168 3.71 -13.07 -6.70
CA GLU A 168 3.41 -12.44 -7.98
C GLU A 168 4.14 -11.10 -8.12
N PHE A 169 4.09 -10.26 -7.08
CA PHE A 169 4.77 -8.97 -7.07
C PHE A 169 6.28 -9.13 -7.24
N LEU A 170 6.91 -9.95 -6.40
CA LEU A 170 8.36 -10.20 -6.46
C LEU A 170 8.79 -10.84 -7.77
N SER A 171 8.00 -11.76 -8.32
CA SER A 171 8.26 -12.37 -9.63
C SER A 171 8.18 -11.35 -10.76
N SER A 172 7.17 -10.48 -10.73
CA SER A 172 6.98 -9.42 -11.72
C SER A 172 8.10 -8.38 -11.66
N ALA A 173 8.50 -7.98 -10.45
CA ALA A 173 9.61 -7.05 -10.24
C ALA A 173 10.93 -7.62 -10.80
N ARG A 174 11.27 -8.88 -10.49
CA ARG A 174 12.46 -9.54 -11.03
C ARG A 174 12.42 -9.67 -12.56
N HIS A 175 11.25 -9.91 -13.14
CA HIS A 175 11.09 -9.99 -14.60
C HIS A 175 11.35 -8.64 -15.25
N ILE A 176 10.80 -7.56 -14.70
CA ILE A 176 11.05 -6.19 -15.20
C ILE A 176 12.54 -5.85 -15.05
N GLU A 177 13.14 -6.17 -13.91
CA GLU A 177 14.56 -5.96 -13.66
C GLU A 177 15.44 -6.73 -14.67
N ALA A 178 15.09 -7.98 -14.97
CA ALA A 178 15.81 -8.78 -15.96
C ALA A 178 15.70 -8.20 -17.38
N ILE A 179 14.58 -7.60 -17.75
CA ILE A 179 14.37 -6.95 -19.05
C ILE A 179 15.15 -5.64 -19.13
N LEU A 180 15.04 -4.80 -18.11
CA LEU A 180 15.63 -3.45 -18.13
C LEU A 180 17.10 -3.45 -17.73
N GLY A 181 17.55 -4.40 -16.93
CA GLY A 181 18.89 -4.44 -16.33
C GLY A 181 19.05 -3.42 -15.20
N SER A 182 20.03 -3.66 -14.34
CA SER A 182 20.50 -2.65 -13.39
C SER A 182 21.61 -1.81 -14.02
N LYS A 183 21.59 -0.50 -13.77
CA LYS A 183 22.76 0.36 -14.07
C LYS A 183 23.91 0.08 -13.12
#